data_f578c22ca3bab5fecf4a840149d8cf9b
#
_entry.id   f578c22ca3bab5fecf4a840149d8cf9b
#
_cell.length_a   1.000
_cell.length_b   1.000
_cell.length_c   1.000
_cell.angle_alpha   90.00
_cell.angle_beta   90.00
_cell.angle_gamma   90.00
#
_symmetry.space_group_name_H-M   'P 1'
#
loop_
_entity.id
_entity.type
_entity.pdbx_description
1 polymer ?
#
loop_
_entity_poly.entity_id
_entity_poly.type
_entity_poly.pdbx_seq_one_letter_code
_entity_poly.pdbx_strand_id
1 'polypeptide(L)'
;MSIVPVKMPKWGLSMDEGKVVHWYKAPGERLTEGEDLLDIETTKITNTVEAPASGPLRRIVAGVDETLPVGALLAVVADEAASDAAIDAFIADFQTNFTPETEAAESEGAMQLRMVEVGERVLRIGTTGGEGAPVVLLHGFGADLNNWLFNIDALAAAAPVVAIDLPGHGASSKDVGDGDLAGLAAAVGEALDALGVREAHLIGHSLGGAVAARLALDRPGLARSLTLIAPAGLPGSQVSAEFLTGFSEAERARDLKPVLEQLVADPALISRDMIEDVLKFKRLDGAQEALAALSARMLGGGDFAALRSRLAELPPALVILSRGDAVVSPPDEAALPASWRVAWIDGAGHMPHLEKAAEVNALILKTIGA
;
A
#
# COMPACT_ATOMS: atom_id res chain seq x y z
N MET A 1 8.41 -20.74 -28.87
CA MET A 1 9.39 -19.64 -28.79
C MET A 1 8.82 -18.62 -27.86
N SER A 2 9.42 -18.43 -26.70
CA SER A 2 8.98 -17.42 -25.72
C SER A 2 9.97 -16.27 -25.79
N ILE A 3 9.46 -15.05 -26.07
CA ILE A 3 10.20 -13.78 -25.96
C ILE A 3 9.49 -13.01 -24.85
N VAL A 4 10.19 -12.77 -23.73
CA VAL A 4 9.64 -12.13 -22.55
C VAL A 4 10.28 -10.76 -22.38
N PRO A 5 9.50 -9.66 -22.41
CA PRO A 5 10.02 -8.33 -22.15
C PRO A 5 10.29 -8.11 -20.67
N VAL A 6 11.41 -7.50 -20.35
CA VAL A 6 11.66 -6.84 -19.07
C VAL A 6 11.28 -5.38 -19.25
N LYS A 7 10.32 -4.90 -18.46
CA LYS A 7 9.77 -3.55 -18.60
C LYS A 7 10.14 -2.70 -17.39
N MET A 8 10.16 -1.37 -17.58
CA MET A 8 10.24 -0.42 -16.47
C MET A 8 9.04 -0.62 -15.55
N PRO A 9 9.24 -1.05 -14.31
CA PRO A 9 8.13 -1.29 -13.38
C PRO A 9 7.50 0.01 -12.95
N LYS A 10 6.28 -0.08 -12.42
CA LYS A 10 5.60 1.02 -11.73
C LYS A 10 5.64 0.77 -10.24
N TRP A 11 6.46 1.52 -9.54
CA TRP A 11 6.53 1.50 -8.09
C TRP A 11 5.93 2.77 -7.51
N GLY A 12 4.61 2.80 -7.42
CA GLY A 12 3.84 3.91 -6.89
C GLY A 12 2.99 4.62 -7.91
N LEU A 13 1.91 5.21 -7.39
CA LEU A 13 0.91 5.90 -8.20
C LEU A 13 1.46 7.15 -8.90
N SER A 14 2.51 7.74 -8.36
CA SER A 14 3.16 8.95 -8.88
C SER A 14 4.47 8.67 -9.61
N MET A 15 4.80 7.42 -9.90
CA MET A 15 5.98 7.07 -10.69
C MET A 15 5.65 7.16 -12.17
N ASP A 16 6.26 8.10 -12.85
CA ASP A 16 6.12 8.28 -14.30
C ASP A 16 7.33 7.73 -15.06
N GLU A 17 8.51 7.71 -14.41
CA GLU A 17 9.78 7.28 -14.98
C GLU A 17 10.72 6.68 -13.94
N GLY A 18 11.74 5.97 -14.38
CA GLY A 18 12.82 5.44 -13.58
C GLY A 18 14.16 5.49 -14.31
N LYS A 19 15.24 5.62 -13.55
CA LYS A 19 16.61 5.65 -14.07
C LYS A 19 17.29 4.31 -13.80
N VAL A 20 17.88 3.69 -14.84
CA VAL A 20 18.69 2.49 -14.69
C VAL A 20 20.02 2.86 -14.04
N VAL A 21 20.32 2.28 -12.88
CA VAL A 21 21.58 2.56 -12.14
C VAL A 21 22.57 1.42 -12.20
N HIS A 22 22.11 0.16 -12.25
CA HIS A 22 22.99 -0.97 -12.29
C HIS A 22 22.35 -2.18 -12.99
N TRP A 23 23.15 -2.96 -13.75
CA TRP A 23 22.78 -4.26 -14.26
C TRP A 23 23.60 -5.34 -13.56
N TYR A 24 22.96 -6.31 -12.90
CA TYR A 24 23.61 -7.46 -12.27
C TYR A 24 24.02 -8.53 -13.27
N LYS A 25 23.43 -8.49 -14.49
CA LYS A 25 23.63 -9.49 -15.55
C LYS A 25 23.99 -8.84 -16.87
N ALA A 26 24.81 -9.55 -17.64
CA ALA A 26 25.21 -9.15 -18.98
C ALA A 26 24.45 -9.95 -20.07
N PRO A 27 24.33 -9.42 -21.30
CA PRO A 27 23.76 -10.17 -22.42
C PRO A 27 24.47 -11.51 -22.64
N GLY A 28 23.69 -12.58 -22.79
CA GLY A 28 24.17 -13.96 -22.91
C GLY A 28 24.17 -14.76 -21.61
N GLU A 29 24.10 -14.12 -20.46
CA GLU A 29 23.97 -14.82 -19.18
C GLU A 29 22.57 -15.41 -19.00
N ARG A 30 22.52 -16.51 -18.27
CA ARG A 30 21.26 -17.22 -17.98
C ARG A 30 20.65 -16.70 -16.69
N LEU A 31 19.36 -16.40 -16.71
CA LEU A 31 18.57 -15.94 -15.59
C LEU A 31 17.74 -17.07 -15.00
N THR A 32 17.48 -16.97 -13.72
CA THR A 32 16.41 -17.71 -13.01
C THR A 32 15.30 -16.73 -12.67
N GLU A 33 14.05 -17.13 -12.86
CA GLU A 33 12.89 -16.31 -12.48
C GLU A 33 12.99 -15.91 -10.99
N GLY A 34 12.77 -14.61 -10.69
CA GLY A 34 12.94 -14.03 -9.36
C GLY A 34 14.39 -13.68 -8.97
N GLU A 35 15.37 -13.87 -9.86
CA GLU A 35 16.77 -13.48 -9.62
C GLU A 35 16.97 -11.98 -9.87
N ASP A 36 17.78 -11.30 -9.04
CA ASP A 36 18.11 -9.89 -9.19
C ASP A 36 18.72 -9.62 -10.57
N LEU A 37 18.11 -8.68 -11.32
CA LEU A 37 18.48 -8.40 -12.71
C LEU A 37 19.08 -7.00 -12.87
N LEU A 38 18.44 -5.97 -12.35
CA LEU A 38 18.94 -4.60 -12.44
C LEU A 38 18.37 -3.73 -11.32
N ASP A 39 19.07 -2.63 -11.00
CA ASP A 39 18.57 -1.59 -10.10
C ASP A 39 18.05 -0.41 -10.88
N ILE A 40 16.90 0.10 -10.43
CA ILE A 40 16.26 1.31 -10.94
C ILE A 40 16.10 2.31 -9.80
N GLU A 41 16.58 3.53 -10.04
CA GLU A 41 16.37 4.69 -9.19
C GLU A 41 15.14 5.47 -9.68
N THR A 42 14.29 5.82 -8.75
CA THR A 42 13.15 6.72 -8.98
C THR A 42 13.36 7.99 -8.17
N THR A 43 12.48 8.97 -8.29
CA THR A 43 12.50 10.16 -7.43
C THR A 43 12.34 9.84 -5.93
N LYS A 44 11.98 8.60 -5.58
CA LYS A 44 11.66 8.20 -4.19
C LYS A 44 12.50 7.05 -3.64
N ILE A 45 12.86 6.08 -4.47
CA ILE A 45 13.57 4.86 -4.07
C ILE A 45 14.49 4.36 -5.17
N THR A 46 15.57 3.65 -4.77
CA THR A 46 16.26 2.70 -5.63
C THR A 46 15.75 1.30 -5.27
N ASN A 47 15.31 0.55 -6.26
CA ASN A 47 14.81 -0.80 -6.03
C ASN A 47 15.29 -1.74 -7.13
N THR A 48 15.39 -3.03 -6.78
CA THR A 48 15.85 -4.07 -7.68
C THR A 48 14.69 -4.66 -8.46
N VAL A 49 14.87 -4.80 -9.76
CA VAL A 49 13.98 -5.54 -10.67
C VAL A 49 14.46 -6.96 -10.77
N GLU A 50 13.58 -7.89 -10.47
CA GLU A 50 13.83 -9.33 -10.62
C GLU A 50 13.56 -9.80 -12.05
N ALA A 51 14.19 -10.89 -12.44
CA ALA A 51 13.97 -11.53 -13.73
C ALA A 51 12.54 -12.07 -13.85
N PRO A 52 11.76 -11.67 -14.86
CA PRO A 52 10.35 -12.10 -15.01
C PRO A 52 10.19 -13.54 -15.52
N ALA A 53 11.27 -14.15 -15.95
CA ALA A 53 11.29 -15.53 -16.44
C ALA A 53 12.71 -16.10 -16.43
N SER A 54 12.81 -17.44 -16.35
CA SER A 54 14.06 -18.16 -16.53
C SER A 54 14.44 -18.25 -18.01
N GLY A 55 15.71 -17.99 -18.34
CA GLY A 55 16.23 -18.07 -19.71
C GLY A 55 17.44 -17.18 -19.94
N PRO A 56 18.06 -17.19 -21.15
CA PRO A 56 19.15 -16.26 -21.46
C PRO A 56 18.68 -14.82 -21.62
N LEU A 57 19.42 -13.88 -21.01
CA LEU A 57 19.28 -12.45 -21.28
C LEU A 57 19.81 -12.16 -22.68
N ARG A 58 18.92 -11.97 -23.65
CA ARG A 58 19.32 -11.87 -25.05
C ARG A 58 19.69 -10.46 -25.50
N ARG A 59 19.05 -9.43 -24.94
CA ARG A 59 19.33 -8.01 -25.22
C ARG A 59 19.10 -7.17 -23.98
N ILE A 60 20.01 -6.24 -23.71
CA ILE A 60 19.80 -5.07 -22.88
C ILE A 60 19.46 -3.93 -23.83
N VAL A 61 18.31 -3.29 -23.64
CA VAL A 61 17.80 -2.19 -24.45
C VAL A 61 18.06 -0.85 -23.79
N ALA A 62 17.96 -0.80 -22.45
CA ALA A 62 18.20 0.39 -21.65
C ALA A 62 19.63 0.40 -21.08
N GLY A 63 20.38 1.46 -21.32
CA GLY A 63 21.73 1.65 -20.75
C GLY A 63 21.70 2.13 -19.30
N VAL A 64 22.85 1.97 -18.61
CA VAL A 64 23.06 2.61 -17.30
C VAL A 64 22.99 4.13 -17.46
N ASP A 65 22.45 4.84 -16.47
CA ASP A 65 22.16 6.28 -16.46
C ASP A 65 21.03 6.74 -17.40
N GLU A 66 20.33 5.82 -18.06
CA GLU A 66 19.19 6.13 -18.92
C GLU A 66 17.91 6.22 -18.07
N THR A 67 17.17 7.32 -18.23
CA THR A 67 15.84 7.52 -17.62
C THR A 67 14.77 7.18 -18.63
N LEU A 68 13.86 6.30 -18.26
CA LEU A 68 12.82 5.78 -19.16
C LEU A 68 11.45 5.82 -18.46
N PRO A 69 10.38 6.07 -19.19
CA PRO A 69 9.03 6.06 -18.63
C PRO A 69 8.60 4.66 -18.20
N VAL A 70 7.67 4.61 -17.25
CA VAL A 70 7.02 3.36 -16.81
C VAL A 70 6.50 2.58 -18.02
N GLY A 71 6.69 1.26 -18.00
CA GLY A 71 6.32 0.36 -19.08
C GLY A 71 7.32 0.26 -20.22
N ALA A 72 8.34 1.15 -20.31
CA ALA A 72 9.38 1.09 -21.35
C ALA A 72 10.16 -0.23 -21.32
N LEU A 73 10.61 -0.69 -22.48
CA LEU A 73 11.38 -1.93 -22.60
C LEU A 73 12.82 -1.72 -22.11
N LEU A 74 13.21 -2.48 -21.09
CA LEU A 74 14.55 -2.45 -20.51
C LEU A 74 15.47 -3.54 -21.07
N ALA A 75 14.92 -4.76 -21.25
CA ALA A 75 15.65 -5.90 -21.77
C ALA A 75 14.72 -6.97 -22.34
N VAL A 76 15.31 -7.99 -22.96
CA VAL A 76 14.60 -9.14 -23.52
C VAL A 76 15.23 -10.44 -23.04
N VAL A 77 14.43 -11.28 -22.40
CA VAL A 77 14.73 -12.68 -22.08
C VAL A 77 14.07 -13.55 -23.15
N ALA A 78 14.78 -14.47 -23.76
CA ALA A 78 14.17 -15.34 -24.77
C ALA A 78 14.88 -16.68 -24.86
N ASP A 79 14.13 -17.72 -25.29
CA ASP A 79 14.66 -19.05 -25.54
C ASP A 79 15.84 -19.03 -26.53
N GLU A 80 16.75 -19.99 -26.42
CA GLU A 80 17.87 -20.18 -27.38
C GLU A 80 17.37 -20.41 -28.82
N ALA A 81 16.16 -20.93 -28.97
CA ALA A 81 15.52 -21.14 -30.27
C ALA A 81 15.01 -19.84 -30.95
N ALA A 82 14.97 -18.72 -30.23
CA ALA A 82 14.61 -17.44 -30.81
C ALA A 82 15.79 -16.86 -31.60
N SER A 83 15.61 -16.57 -32.88
CA SER A 83 16.63 -15.94 -33.70
C SER A 83 16.84 -14.47 -33.31
N ASP A 84 18.07 -13.97 -33.49
CA ASP A 84 18.37 -12.55 -33.25
C ASP A 84 17.46 -11.62 -34.05
N ALA A 85 17.15 -11.99 -35.31
CA ALA A 85 16.23 -11.23 -36.14
C ALA A 85 14.80 -11.17 -35.57
N ALA A 86 14.31 -12.25 -34.91
CA ALA A 86 13.00 -12.24 -34.26
C ALA A 86 13.01 -11.37 -33.00
N ILE A 87 14.11 -11.35 -32.26
CA ILE A 87 14.27 -10.52 -31.08
C ILE A 87 14.37 -9.04 -31.47
N ASP A 88 15.15 -8.71 -32.49
CA ASP A 88 15.29 -7.33 -32.97
C ASP A 88 13.97 -6.81 -33.56
N ALA A 89 13.20 -7.67 -34.27
CA ALA A 89 11.86 -7.34 -34.73
C ALA A 89 10.89 -7.09 -33.58
N PHE A 90 10.95 -7.90 -32.52
CA PHE A 90 10.15 -7.71 -31.31
C PHE A 90 10.46 -6.38 -30.60
N ILE A 91 11.75 -6.03 -30.48
CA ILE A 91 12.18 -4.76 -29.88
C ILE A 91 11.66 -3.57 -30.70
N ALA A 92 11.81 -3.63 -32.02
CA ALA A 92 11.35 -2.56 -32.91
C ALA A 92 9.82 -2.40 -32.86
N ASP A 93 9.07 -3.51 -32.87
CA ASP A 93 7.62 -3.49 -32.73
C ASP A 93 7.18 -2.92 -31.38
N PHE A 94 7.82 -3.39 -30.30
CA PHE A 94 7.54 -2.88 -28.95
C PHE A 94 7.78 -1.37 -28.86
N GLN A 95 8.94 -0.89 -29.33
CA GLN A 95 9.27 0.55 -29.28
C GLN A 95 8.36 1.40 -30.16
N THR A 96 7.90 0.87 -31.31
CA THR A 96 6.99 1.58 -32.22
C THR A 96 5.58 1.71 -31.64
N ASN A 97 5.12 0.68 -30.91
CA ASN A 97 3.77 0.64 -30.34
C ASN A 97 3.73 1.07 -28.87
N PHE A 98 4.89 1.38 -28.27
CA PHE A 98 4.97 1.81 -26.90
C PHE A 98 4.46 3.25 -26.75
N THR A 99 3.46 3.41 -25.90
CA THR A 99 2.97 4.73 -25.46
C THR A 99 3.22 4.82 -23.96
N PRO A 100 3.94 5.85 -23.47
CA PRO A 100 4.14 6.05 -22.04
C PRO A 100 2.82 6.09 -21.28
N GLU A 101 2.77 5.50 -20.09
CA GLU A 101 1.55 5.46 -19.27
C GLU A 101 1.03 6.85 -18.86
N THR A 102 1.87 7.88 -18.90
CA THR A 102 1.47 9.27 -18.70
C THR A 102 0.48 9.78 -19.77
N GLU A 103 0.51 9.21 -20.98
CA GLU A 103 -0.45 9.49 -22.04
C GLU A 103 -1.60 8.46 -22.10
N ALA A 104 -1.38 7.28 -21.48
CA ALA A 104 -2.34 6.18 -21.42
C ALA A 104 -3.20 6.21 -20.14
N ALA A 105 -3.32 7.35 -19.45
CA ALA A 105 -4.12 7.51 -18.23
C ALA A 105 -5.64 7.22 -18.40
N GLU A 106 -6.04 6.71 -19.56
CA GLU A 106 -7.38 6.19 -19.88
C GLU A 106 -7.43 4.66 -19.97
N SER A 107 -6.37 3.92 -19.55
CA SER A 107 -6.46 2.45 -19.51
C SER A 107 -7.47 2.05 -18.42
N GLU A 108 -8.49 1.31 -18.80
CA GLU A 108 -9.41 0.63 -17.87
C GLU A 108 -8.57 -0.14 -16.83
N GLY A 109 -8.60 0.31 -15.57
CA GLY A 109 -7.89 -0.31 -14.44
C GLY A 109 -6.81 0.56 -13.76
N ALA A 110 -6.31 1.62 -14.37
CA ALA A 110 -5.38 2.53 -13.69
C ALA A 110 -6.07 3.29 -12.56
N MET A 111 -5.39 3.44 -11.42
CA MET A 111 -5.94 4.19 -10.30
C MET A 111 -6.02 5.68 -10.61
N GLN A 112 -7.23 6.23 -10.57
CA GLN A 112 -7.50 7.64 -10.75
C GLN A 112 -7.54 8.35 -9.40
N LEU A 113 -6.71 9.37 -9.23
CA LEU A 113 -6.69 10.20 -8.02
C LEU A 113 -7.66 11.37 -8.17
N ARG A 114 -8.44 11.60 -7.13
CA ARG A 114 -9.37 12.74 -7.07
C ARG A 114 -9.50 13.28 -5.66
N MET A 115 -9.90 14.55 -5.57
CA MET A 115 -10.26 15.21 -4.33
C MET A 115 -11.79 15.16 -4.19
N VAL A 116 -12.28 14.66 -3.06
CA VAL A 116 -13.72 14.51 -2.78
C VAL A 116 -14.08 15.37 -1.58
N GLU A 117 -15.06 16.25 -1.74
CA GLU A 117 -15.60 17.07 -0.64
C GLU A 117 -16.46 16.22 0.30
N VAL A 118 -16.20 16.35 1.60
CA VAL A 118 -16.82 15.58 2.67
C VAL A 118 -17.11 16.53 3.83
N GLY A 119 -18.30 17.07 3.88
CA GLY A 119 -18.64 18.16 4.79
C GLY A 119 -17.74 19.38 4.53
N GLU A 120 -17.03 19.85 5.56
CA GLU A 120 -16.05 20.95 5.45
C GLU A 120 -14.64 20.48 5.07
N ARG A 121 -14.43 19.18 4.83
CA ARG A 121 -13.14 18.55 4.50
C ARG A 121 -13.08 18.15 3.05
N VAL A 122 -11.85 17.97 2.58
CA VAL A 122 -11.57 17.38 1.27
C VAL A 122 -10.67 16.17 1.47
N LEU A 123 -11.07 15.01 0.95
CA LEU A 123 -10.27 13.79 1.03
C LEU A 123 -9.67 13.44 -0.33
N ARG A 124 -8.39 13.07 -0.34
CA ARG A 124 -7.77 12.46 -1.52
C ARG A 124 -8.16 10.99 -1.57
N ILE A 125 -8.68 10.58 -2.71
CA ILE A 125 -9.15 9.22 -2.96
C ILE A 125 -8.58 8.73 -4.29
N GLY A 126 -8.06 7.52 -4.27
CA GLY A 126 -7.69 6.78 -5.47
C GLY A 126 -8.76 5.74 -5.77
N THR A 127 -9.21 5.66 -7.02
CA THR A 127 -10.20 4.68 -7.45
C THR A 127 -9.75 3.95 -8.70
N THR A 128 -9.93 2.62 -8.76
CA THR A 128 -9.84 1.87 -10.01
C THR A 128 -11.23 1.66 -10.59
N GLY A 129 -11.31 1.42 -11.90
CA GLY A 129 -12.54 0.98 -12.55
C GLY A 129 -12.92 -0.45 -12.16
N GLY A 130 -14.09 -0.90 -12.61
CA GLY A 130 -14.58 -2.26 -12.41
C GLY A 130 -16.03 -2.31 -11.93
N GLU A 131 -16.59 -3.52 -11.84
CA GLU A 131 -17.95 -3.78 -11.39
C GLU A 131 -17.95 -4.52 -10.04
N GLY A 132 -19.02 -4.36 -9.27
CA GLY A 132 -19.22 -5.04 -8.00
C GLY A 132 -18.92 -4.17 -6.78
N ALA A 133 -18.91 -4.80 -5.60
CA ALA A 133 -18.60 -4.12 -4.35
C ALA A 133 -17.09 -3.81 -4.28
N PRO A 134 -16.69 -2.56 -4.08
CA PRO A 134 -15.30 -2.19 -4.07
C PRO A 134 -14.56 -2.71 -2.83
N VAL A 135 -13.26 -2.88 -2.98
CA VAL A 135 -12.30 -3.02 -1.89
C VAL A 135 -11.91 -1.63 -1.43
N VAL A 136 -12.25 -1.27 -0.19
CA VAL A 136 -11.90 0.00 0.43
C VAL A 136 -10.66 -0.18 1.30
N LEU A 137 -9.61 0.59 1.02
CA LEU A 137 -8.30 0.50 1.65
C LEU A 137 -8.06 1.73 2.56
N LEU A 138 -7.87 1.49 3.86
CA LEU A 138 -7.64 2.51 4.88
C LEU A 138 -6.27 2.30 5.53
N HIS A 139 -5.36 3.24 5.33
CA HIS A 139 -3.97 3.18 5.82
C HIS A 139 -3.84 3.47 7.33
N GLY A 140 -2.65 3.26 7.89
CA GLY A 140 -2.33 3.49 9.29
C GLY A 140 -1.94 4.94 9.63
N PHE A 141 -1.64 5.19 10.90
CA PHE A 141 -1.16 6.48 11.40
C PHE A 141 0.14 6.90 10.70
N GLY A 142 0.18 8.15 10.24
CA GLY A 142 1.34 8.74 9.58
C GLY A 142 1.59 8.27 8.15
N ALA A 143 0.74 7.39 7.60
CA ALA A 143 0.83 6.89 6.23
C ALA A 143 -0.12 7.65 5.27
N ASP A 144 -0.22 7.18 4.05
CA ASP A 144 -1.16 7.66 3.03
C ASP A 144 -1.61 6.49 2.13
N LEU A 145 -2.36 6.76 1.07
CA LEU A 145 -2.88 5.73 0.15
C LEU A 145 -1.77 4.95 -0.57
N ASN A 146 -0.54 5.50 -0.68
CA ASN A 146 0.59 4.77 -1.25
C ASN A 146 1.04 3.58 -0.37
N ASN A 147 0.56 3.51 0.88
CA ASN A 147 0.79 2.36 1.74
C ASN A 147 0.25 1.04 1.13
N TRP A 148 -0.63 1.12 0.15
CA TRP A 148 -1.25 0.00 -0.54
C TRP A 148 -0.64 -0.35 -1.90
N LEU A 149 0.51 0.25 -2.21
CA LEU A 149 1.20 0.15 -3.49
C LEU A 149 1.32 -1.27 -4.04
N PHE A 150 1.73 -2.24 -3.19
CA PHE A 150 1.91 -3.63 -3.60
C PHE A 150 0.62 -4.47 -3.52
N ASN A 151 -0.51 -3.84 -3.19
CA ASN A 151 -1.78 -4.53 -3.01
C ASN A 151 -2.81 -4.12 -4.09
N ILE A 152 -2.78 -2.85 -4.52
CA ILE A 152 -3.79 -2.27 -5.40
C ILE A 152 -3.98 -3.07 -6.67
N ASP A 153 -2.91 -3.35 -7.42
CA ASP A 153 -3.02 -4.04 -8.72
C ASP A 153 -3.55 -5.46 -8.57
N ALA A 154 -3.09 -6.19 -7.55
CA ALA A 154 -3.57 -7.54 -7.27
C ALA A 154 -5.06 -7.56 -6.89
N LEU A 155 -5.52 -6.56 -6.14
CA LEU A 155 -6.92 -6.44 -5.72
C LEU A 155 -7.80 -5.90 -6.85
N ALA A 156 -7.30 -4.95 -7.66
CA ALA A 156 -8.00 -4.38 -8.80
C ALA A 156 -8.28 -5.41 -9.90
N ALA A 157 -7.48 -6.46 -9.99
CA ALA A 157 -7.74 -7.59 -10.88
C ALA A 157 -9.02 -8.38 -10.52
N ALA A 158 -9.52 -8.23 -9.28
CA ALA A 158 -10.66 -8.99 -8.77
C ALA A 158 -11.90 -8.13 -8.45
N ALA A 159 -11.71 -6.87 -8.06
CA ALA A 159 -12.79 -5.95 -7.70
C ALA A 159 -12.34 -4.49 -7.83
N PRO A 160 -13.25 -3.52 -8.00
CA PRO A 160 -12.90 -2.10 -7.93
C PRO A 160 -12.18 -1.79 -6.61
N VAL A 161 -11.19 -0.90 -6.64
CA VAL A 161 -10.46 -0.47 -5.44
C VAL A 161 -10.74 1.00 -5.15
N VAL A 162 -10.93 1.32 -3.88
CA VAL A 162 -11.05 2.68 -3.35
C VAL A 162 -10.03 2.83 -2.22
N ALA A 163 -8.93 3.53 -2.46
CA ALA A 163 -7.93 3.84 -1.43
C ALA A 163 -8.13 5.29 -0.97
N ILE A 164 -8.13 5.51 0.34
CA ILE A 164 -8.47 6.82 0.93
C ILE A 164 -7.34 7.31 1.82
N ASP A 165 -6.89 8.55 1.61
CA ASP A 165 -6.13 9.26 2.63
C ASP A 165 -7.08 9.68 3.75
N LEU A 166 -6.85 9.16 4.95
CA LEU A 166 -7.63 9.53 6.13
C LEU A 166 -7.48 11.04 6.44
N PRO A 167 -8.47 11.68 7.08
CA PRO A 167 -8.30 13.03 7.62
C PRO A 167 -6.98 13.16 8.42
N GLY A 168 -6.28 14.25 8.25
CA GLY A 168 -4.97 14.47 8.88
C GLY A 168 -3.78 13.91 8.12
N HIS A 169 -3.99 13.13 7.05
CA HIS A 169 -2.95 12.36 6.35
C HIS A 169 -2.84 12.71 4.86
N GLY A 170 -1.73 12.29 4.25
CA GLY A 170 -1.50 12.38 2.82
C GLY A 170 -1.82 13.76 2.24
N ALA A 171 -2.61 13.81 1.17
CA ALA A 171 -3.12 15.07 0.61
C ALA A 171 -4.55 15.41 1.03
N SER A 172 -5.15 14.65 1.95
CA SER A 172 -6.43 15.01 2.58
C SER A 172 -6.29 16.20 3.53
N SER A 173 -7.44 16.84 3.84
CA SER A 173 -7.52 17.93 4.82
C SER A 173 -6.86 17.55 6.12
N LYS A 174 -6.11 18.50 6.71
CA LYS A 174 -5.43 18.30 8.00
C LYS A 174 -6.35 18.54 9.20
N ASP A 175 -7.57 19.01 8.97
CA ASP A 175 -8.59 19.06 10.00
C ASP A 175 -9.08 17.65 10.35
N VAL A 176 -8.74 17.20 11.55
CA VAL A 176 -9.18 15.92 12.13
C VAL A 176 -10.37 16.07 13.09
N GLY A 177 -10.86 17.28 13.29
CA GLY A 177 -11.85 17.59 14.31
C GLY A 177 -11.34 17.17 15.70
N ASP A 178 -12.14 16.38 16.42
CA ASP A 178 -11.71 15.81 17.71
C ASP A 178 -10.64 14.71 17.58
N GLY A 179 -10.33 14.25 16.37
CA GLY A 179 -9.37 13.18 16.10
C GLY A 179 -9.83 11.79 16.59
N ASP A 180 -11.11 11.62 16.90
CA ASP A 180 -11.66 10.37 17.40
C ASP A 180 -12.01 9.39 16.26
N LEU A 181 -12.14 8.10 16.59
CA LEU A 181 -12.50 7.08 15.60
C LEU A 181 -13.87 7.33 14.95
N ALA A 182 -14.80 7.96 15.65
CA ALA A 182 -16.12 8.25 15.12
C ALA A 182 -16.05 9.29 14.00
N GLY A 183 -15.32 10.38 14.22
CA GLY A 183 -15.12 11.43 13.22
C GLY A 183 -14.36 10.92 11.99
N LEU A 184 -13.31 10.12 12.19
CA LEU A 184 -12.57 9.50 11.07
C LEU A 184 -13.46 8.55 10.26
N ALA A 185 -14.23 7.68 10.94
CA ALA A 185 -15.14 6.74 10.28
C ALA A 185 -16.29 7.48 9.57
N ALA A 186 -16.83 8.55 10.15
CA ALA A 186 -17.86 9.37 9.53
C ALA A 186 -17.35 9.99 8.22
N ALA A 187 -16.15 10.60 8.23
CA ALA A 187 -15.55 11.20 7.03
C ALA A 187 -15.33 10.16 5.91
N VAL A 188 -14.82 8.96 6.25
CA VAL A 188 -14.71 7.85 5.28
C VAL A 188 -16.09 7.45 4.75
N GLY A 189 -17.08 7.31 5.63
CA GLY A 189 -18.43 6.94 5.26
C GLY A 189 -19.09 7.96 4.31
N GLU A 190 -18.93 9.25 4.58
CA GLU A 190 -19.42 10.33 3.71
C GLU A 190 -18.70 10.32 2.34
N ALA A 191 -17.39 10.06 2.33
CA ALA A 191 -16.66 9.87 1.09
C ALA A 191 -17.21 8.71 0.25
N LEU A 192 -17.50 7.57 0.88
CA LEU A 192 -18.12 6.43 0.20
C LEU A 192 -19.52 6.76 -0.32
N ASP A 193 -20.31 7.56 0.42
CA ASP A 193 -21.62 8.04 -0.04
C ASP A 193 -21.49 8.93 -1.29
N ALA A 194 -20.51 9.86 -1.30
CA ALA A 194 -20.22 10.71 -2.44
C ALA A 194 -19.79 9.91 -3.68
N LEU A 195 -19.16 8.73 -3.46
CA LEU A 195 -18.80 7.78 -4.52
C LEU A 195 -19.96 6.86 -4.92
N GLY A 196 -21.11 6.90 -4.24
CA GLY A 196 -22.23 6.00 -4.48
C GLY A 196 -22.02 4.58 -3.95
N VAL A 197 -21.01 4.34 -3.12
CA VAL A 197 -20.70 3.03 -2.54
C VAL A 197 -21.70 2.70 -1.43
N ARG A 198 -22.45 1.60 -1.58
CA ARG A 198 -23.46 1.15 -0.61
C ARG A 198 -23.05 -0.10 0.15
N GLU A 199 -22.16 -0.90 -0.44
CA GLU A 199 -21.54 -2.07 0.17
C GLU A 199 -20.08 -2.15 -0.30
N ALA A 200 -19.20 -2.66 0.55
CA ALA A 200 -17.75 -2.74 0.28
C ALA A 200 -17.07 -3.87 1.06
N HIS A 201 -15.92 -4.29 0.58
CA HIS A 201 -14.95 -5.06 1.34
C HIS A 201 -14.03 -4.08 2.07
N LEU A 202 -14.18 -3.94 3.39
CA LEU A 202 -13.39 -2.98 4.18
C LEU A 202 -12.06 -3.61 4.61
N ILE A 203 -10.97 -2.98 4.25
CA ILE A 203 -9.61 -3.39 4.63
C ILE A 203 -8.91 -2.23 5.30
N GLY A 204 -8.40 -2.43 6.50
CA GLY A 204 -7.71 -1.38 7.23
C GLY A 204 -6.44 -1.87 7.90
N HIS A 205 -5.39 -1.06 7.81
CA HIS A 205 -4.11 -1.28 8.48
C HIS A 205 -4.01 -0.41 9.74
N SER A 206 -3.62 -0.98 10.87
CA SER A 206 -3.32 -0.26 12.10
C SER A 206 -4.49 0.66 12.54
N LEU A 207 -4.31 1.98 12.58
CA LEU A 207 -5.38 2.97 12.82
C LEU A 207 -6.52 2.80 11.80
N GLY A 208 -6.20 2.61 10.51
CA GLY A 208 -7.20 2.35 9.48
C GLY A 208 -8.02 1.09 9.72
N GLY A 209 -7.44 0.09 10.40
CA GLY A 209 -8.16 -1.10 10.88
C GLY A 209 -9.22 -0.77 11.94
N ALA A 210 -8.87 0.08 12.90
CA ALA A 210 -9.83 0.57 13.89
C ALA A 210 -10.93 1.44 13.25
N VAL A 211 -10.56 2.29 12.26
CA VAL A 211 -11.52 3.10 11.49
C VAL A 211 -12.46 2.22 10.67
N ALA A 212 -11.95 1.18 10.00
CA ALA A 212 -12.76 0.22 9.23
C ALA A 212 -13.77 -0.52 10.13
N ALA A 213 -13.32 -0.99 11.30
CA ALA A 213 -14.19 -1.64 12.27
C ALA A 213 -15.25 -0.67 12.82
N ARG A 214 -14.86 0.57 13.14
CA ARG A 214 -15.80 1.59 13.59
C ARG A 214 -16.84 1.95 12.50
N LEU A 215 -16.41 2.11 11.27
CA LEU A 215 -17.30 2.37 10.12
C LEU A 215 -18.32 1.23 9.94
N ALA A 216 -17.88 -0.03 10.06
CA ALA A 216 -18.77 -1.19 9.97
C ALA A 216 -19.82 -1.23 11.10
N LEU A 217 -19.47 -0.76 12.31
CA LEU A 217 -20.42 -0.60 13.42
C LEU A 217 -21.43 0.53 13.19
N ASP A 218 -20.96 1.66 12.67
CA ASP A 218 -21.81 2.85 12.48
C ASP A 218 -22.70 2.74 11.24
N ARG A 219 -22.32 1.89 10.27
CA ARG A 219 -23.06 1.63 9.03
C ARG A 219 -23.32 0.14 8.82
N PRO A 220 -24.27 -0.45 9.57
CA PRO A 220 -24.66 -1.84 9.39
C PRO A 220 -25.06 -2.13 7.93
N GLY A 221 -24.48 -3.18 7.35
CA GLY A 221 -24.72 -3.58 5.96
C GLY A 221 -23.74 -3.00 4.94
N LEU A 222 -22.90 -2.01 5.29
CA LEU A 222 -21.85 -1.50 4.41
C LEU A 222 -20.76 -2.57 4.18
N ALA A 223 -20.29 -3.24 5.24
CA ALA A 223 -19.19 -4.20 5.16
C ALA A 223 -19.68 -5.58 4.70
N ARG A 224 -19.36 -5.95 3.45
CA ARG A 224 -19.50 -7.34 2.94
C ARG A 224 -18.49 -8.27 3.58
N SER A 225 -17.29 -7.79 3.79
CA SER A 225 -16.24 -8.45 4.56
C SER A 225 -15.39 -7.42 5.27
N LEU A 226 -14.70 -7.83 6.32
CA LEU A 226 -13.81 -7.01 7.10
C LEU A 226 -12.44 -7.69 7.21
N THR A 227 -11.38 -6.99 6.78
CA THR A 227 -9.99 -7.44 6.94
C THR A 227 -9.21 -6.39 7.72
N LEU A 228 -8.64 -6.81 8.84
CA LEU A 228 -7.91 -5.96 9.78
C LEU A 228 -6.44 -6.39 9.80
N ILE A 229 -5.54 -5.54 9.33
CA ILE A 229 -4.11 -5.83 9.22
C ILE A 229 -3.39 -5.09 10.34
N ALA A 230 -2.72 -5.82 11.23
CA ALA A 230 -2.03 -5.27 12.42
C ALA A 230 -2.88 -4.19 13.14
N PRO A 231 -4.19 -4.41 13.39
CA PRO A 231 -5.12 -3.35 13.76
C PRO A 231 -4.85 -2.81 15.16
N ALA A 232 -4.95 -1.50 15.34
CA ALA A 232 -5.02 -0.89 16.64
C ALA A 232 -6.38 -1.17 17.30
N GLY A 233 -6.39 -1.27 18.64
CA GLY A 233 -7.61 -1.26 19.44
C GLY A 233 -8.29 -2.60 19.68
N LEU A 234 -7.71 -3.73 19.28
CA LEU A 234 -8.24 -5.06 19.64
C LEU A 234 -8.03 -5.38 21.13
N PRO A 235 -8.81 -6.31 21.73
CA PRO A 235 -8.63 -6.72 23.12
C PRO A 235 -7.20 -7.20 23.41
N GLY A 236 -6.61 -6.74 24.50
CA GLY A 236 -5.25 -7.11 24.90
C GLY A 236 -4.14 -6.40 24.10
N SER A 237 -4.41 -5.85 22.91
CA SER A 237 -3.40 -5.14 22.14
C SER A 237 -3.14 -3.73 22.69
N GLN A 238 -1.90 -3.29 22.52
CA GLN A 238 -1.45 -1.94 22.85
C GLN A 238 -0.66 -1.35 21.70
N VAL A 239 -0.88 -0.06 21.44
CA VAL A 239 -0.06 0.70 20.48
C VAL A 239 1.15 1.25 21.20
N SER A 240 2.32 1.17 20.62
CA SER A 240 3.57 1.69 21.17
C SER A 240 3.48 3.21 21.35
N ALA A 241 3.56 3.66 22.61
CA ALA A 241 3.62 5.08 22.93
C ALA A 241 4.92 5.71 22.40
N GLU A 242 6.02 4.95 22.41
CA GLU A 242 7.31 5.38 21.88
C GLU A 242 7.22 5.65 20.38
N PHE A 243 6.57 4.75 19.62
CA PHE A 243 6.34 4.95 18.18
C PHE A 243 5.50 6.21 17.92
N LEU A 244 4.33 6.34 18.56
CA LEU A 244 3.41 7.46 18.32
C LEU A 244 4.04 8.80 18.68
N THR A 245 4.70 8.89 19.83
CA THR A 245 5.38 10.11 20.28
C THR A 245 6.58 10.41 19.39
N GLY A 246 7.44 9.42 19.14
CA GLY A 246 8.62 9.57 18.31
C GLY A 246 8.25 9.97 16.88
N PHE A 247 7.21 9.39 16.28
CA PHE A 247 6.75 9.79 14.95
C PHE A 247 6.21 11.23 14.95
N SER A 248 5.40 11.60 15.94
CA SER A 248 4.80 12.93 16.01
C SER A 248 5.83 14.03 16.25
N GLU A 249 6.86 13.77 17.07
CA GLU A 249 7.85 14.76 17.49
C GLU A 249 9.09 14.84 16.58
N ALA A 250 9.42 13.79 15.83
CA ALA A 250 10.60 13.77 14.98
C ALA A 250 10.51 14.84 13.86
N GLU A 251 11.47 15.75 13.83
CA GLU A 251 11.58 16.82 12.81
C GLU A 251 12.77 16.62 11.86
N ARG A 252 13.67 15.69 12.17
CA ARG A 252 14.89 15.44 11.41
C ARG A 252 15.01 13.98 11.04
N ALA A 253 15.65 13.71 9.91
CA ALA A 253 15.85 12.35 9.40
C ALA A 253 16.50 11.41 10.44
N ARG A 254 17.50 11.89 11.19
CA ARG A 254 18.17 11.07 12.20
C ARG A 254 17.28 10.67 13.39
N ASP A 255 16.25 11.49 13.68
CA ASP A 255 15.33 11.28 14.80
C ASP A 255 14.14 10.42 14.31
N LEU A 256 13.73 10.55 13.04
CA LEU A 256 12.63 9.81 12.43
C LEU A 256 13.02 8.38 11.99
N LYS A 257 14.25 8.19 11.49
CA LYS A 257 14.70 6.89 10.98
C LYS A 257 14.49 5.74 11.97
N PRO A 258 14.97 5.80 13.24
CA PRO A 258 14.77 4.70 14.19
C PRO A 258 13.31 4.46 14.54
N VAL A 259 12.44 5.44 14.37
CA VAL A 259 10.99 5.29 14.56
C VAL A 259 10.37 4.53 13.39
N LEU A 260 10.73 4.87 12.16
CA LEU A 260 10.25 4.16 10.97
C LEU A 260 10.77 2.71 10.91
N GLU A 261 11.97 2.46 11.40
CA GLU A 261 12.54 1.10 11.47
C GLU A 261 11.71 0.16 12.35
N GLN A 262 10.90 0.66 13.30
CA GLN A 262 9.96 -0.16 14.07
C GLN A 262 8.79 -0.70 13.23
N LEU A 263 8.51 -0.10 12.06
CA LEU A 263 7.41 -0.53 11.19
C LEU A 263 7.71 -1.83 10.43
N VAL A 264 8.96 -2.21 10.28
CA VAL A 264 9.40 -3.29 9.40
C VAL A 264 10.26 -4.32 10.15
N ALA A 265 10.25 -5.56 9.69
CA ALA A 265 11.13 -6.61 10.23
C ALA A 265 12.59 -6.40 9.78
N ASP A 266 12.81 -5.92 8.55
CA ASP A 266 14.13 -5.58 8.04
C ASP A 266 14.30 -4.05 7.95
N PRO A 267 15.12 -3.44 8.83
CA PRO A 267 15.39 -1.99 8.80
C PRO A 267 15.97 -1.48 7.49
N ALA A 268 16.57 -2.34 6.65
CA ALA A 268 17.11 -1.96 5.35
C ALA A 268 16.01 -1.51 4.36
N LEU A 269 14.75 -1.87 4.60
CA LEU A 269 13.60 -1.42 3.81
C LEU A 269 13.29 0.08 4.01
N ILE A 270 13.78 0.70 5.09
CA ILE A 270 13.57 2.13 5.34
C ILE A 270 14.61 2.94 4.57
N SER A 271 14.24 3.36 3.38
CA SER A 271 15.09 4.18 2.51
C SER A 271 15.20 5.64 2.99
N ARG A 272 16.22 6.34 2.50
CA ARG A 272 16.36 7.77 2.74
C ARG A 272 15.17 8.55 2.20
N ASP A 273 14.67 8.18 1.04
CA ASP A 273 13.58 8.88 0.37
C ASP A 273 12.26 8.72 1.12
N MET A 274 11.97 7.52 1.68
CA MET A 274 10.83 7.34 2.58
C MET A 274 10.89 8.28 3.78
N ILE A 275 12.07 8.44 4.39
CA ILE A 275 12.26 9.37 5.51
C ILE A 275 12.01 10.82 5.06
N GLU A 276 12.54 11.21 3.91
CA GLU A 276 12.38 12.57 3.36
C GLU A 276 10.91 12.85 3.01
N ASP A 277 10.18 11.88 2.45
CA ASP A 277 8.75 12.04 2.12
C ASP A 277 7.89 12.20 3.36
N VAL A 278 8.14 11.42 4.42
CA VAL A 278 7.46 11.61 5.71
C VAL A 278 7.78 13.00 6.29
N LEU A 279 9.03 13.46 6.22
CA LEU A 279 9.40 14.81 6.69
C LEU A 279 8.75 15.91 5.84
N LYS A 280 8.62 15.74 4.51
CA LYS A 280 7.90 16.68 3.64
C LYS A 280 6.43 16.76 4.05
N PHE A 281 5.78 15.61 4.25
CA PHE A 281 4.40 15.57 4.72
C PHE A 281 4.24 16.31 6.07
N LYS A 282 5.10 16.04 7.03
CA LYS A 282 5.05 16.66 8.37
C LYS A 282 5.23 18.19 8.36
N ARG A 283 5.81 18.75 7.29
CA ARG A 283 5.97 20.21 7.10
C ARG A 283 4.75 20.90 6.47
N LEU A 284 3.75 20.14 6.04
CA LEU A 284 2.51 20.71 5.54
C LEU A 284 1.75 21.39 6.69
N ASP A 285 1.11 22.51 6.37
CA ASP A 285 0.33 23.27 7.35
C ASP A 285 -0.75 22.38 8.00
N GLY A 286 -0.79 22.33 9.32
CA GLY A 286 -1.72 21.54 10.12
C GLY A 286 -1.37 20.06 10.26
N ALA A 287 -0.32 19.55 9.58
CA ALA A 287 0.00 18.11 9.64
C ALA A 287 0.54 17.69 11.02
N GLN A 288 1.35 18.49 11.65
CA GLN A 288 1.90 18.20 12.98
C GLN A 288 0.79 18.22 14.05
N GLU A 289 -0.08 19.21 14.00
CA GLU A 289 -1.24 19.34 14.89
C GLU A 289 -2.19 18.16 14.72
N ALA A 290 -2.48 17.73 13.50
CA ALA A 290 -3.29 16.56 13.19
C ALA A 290 -2.68 15.28 13.77
N LEU A 291 -1.38 15.03 13.52
CA LEU A 291 -0.68 13.88 14.07
C LEU A 291 -0.67 13.88 15.59
N ALA A 292 -0.43 15.03 16.22
CA ALA A 292 -0.43 15.15 17.68
C ALA A 292 -1.82 14.85 18.28
N ALA A 293 -2.90 15.37 17.66
CA ALA A 293 -4.27 15.11 18.09
C ALA A 293 -4.63 13.62 17.97
N LEU A 294 -4.32 12.99 16.83
CA LEU A 294 -4.57 11.56 16.61
C LEU A 294 -3.74 10.69 17.57
N SER A 295 -2.45 11.00 17.75
CA SER A 295 -1.57 10.31 18.69
C SER A 295 -2.14 10.37 20.14
N ALA A 296 -2.55 11.54 20.59
CA ALA A 296 -3.14 11.73 21.91
C ALA A 296 -4.42 10.90 22.09
N ARG A 297 -5.29 10.82 21.06
CA ARG A 297 -6.49 9.97 21.09
C ARG A 297 -6.16 8.49 21.15
N MET A 298 -5.21 8.03 20.36
CA MET A 298 -4.77 6.63 20.35
C MET A 298 -4.18 6.23 21.72
N LEU A 299 -3.36 7.09 22.32
CA LEU A 299 -2.77 6.86 23.64
C LEU A 299 -3.82 6.94 24.77
N GLY A 300 -4.82 7.80 24.64
CA GLY A 300 -5.93 7.93 25.58
C GLY A 300 -6.80 6.67 25.67
N GLY A 301 -6.87 5.88 24.61
CA GLY A 301 -7.48 4.55 24.58
C GLY A 301 -9.00 4.51 24.73
N GLY A 302 -9.69 5.64 24.92
CA GLY A 302 -11.15 5.70 25.12
C GLY A 302 -11.93 5.19 23.91
N ASP A 303 -11.53 5.59 22.71
CA ASP A 303 -12.14 5.16 21.46
C ASP A 303 -11.98 3.66 21.24
N PHE A 304 -10.80 3.12 21.55
CA PHE A 304 -10.53 1.67 21.48
C PHE A 304 -11.34 0.88 22.50
N ALA A 305 -11.56 1.43 23.71
CA ALA A 305 -12.41 0.79 24.71
C ALA A 305 -13.87 0.71 24.22
N ALA A 306 -14.39 1.79 23.61
CA ALA A 306 -15.71 1.81 22.99
C ALA A 306 -15.84 0.82 21.84
N LEU A 307 -14.82 0.74 20.96
CA LEU A 307 -14.76 -0.24 19.87
C LEU A 307 -14.78 -1.68 20.41
N ARG A 308 -13.91 -2.00 21.39
CA ARG A 308 -13.83 -3.33 22.01
C ARG A 308 -15.14 -3.82 22.61
N SER A 309 -15.91 -2.93 23.20
CA SER A 309 -17.21 -3.29 23.81
C SER A 309 -18.27 -3.74 22.79
N ARG A 310 -18.03 -3.50 21.50
CA ARG A 310 -19.00 -3.75 20.42
C ARG A 310 -18.49 -4.73 19.33
N LEU A 311 -17.33 -5.38 19.54
CA LEU A 311 -16.77 -6.28 18.52
C LEU A 311 -17.72 -7.41 18.11
N ALA A 312 -18.58 -7.87 19.00
CA ALA A 312 -19.57 -8.93 18.73
C ALA A 312 -20.67 -8.48 17.74
N GLU A 313 -20.82 -7.18 17.50
CA GLU A 313 -21.77 -6.62 16.52
C GLU A 313 -21.19 -6.58 15.09
N LEU A 314 -19.89 -6.74 14.96
CA LEU A 314 -19.19 -6.71 13.67
C LEU A 314 -19.40 -7.99 12.87
N PRO A 315 -19.36 -7.91 11.52
CA PRO A 315 -19.39 -9.11 10.67
C PRO A 315 -18.17 -9.99 10.93
N PRO A 316 -18.18 -11.24 10.44
CA PRO A 316 -16.98 -12.08 10.43
C PRO A 316 -15.81 -11.33 9.80
N ALA A 317 -14.65 -11.39 10.46
CA ALA A 317 -13.46 -10.67 10.02
C ALA A 317 -12.25 -11.59 9.86
N LEU A 318 -11.34 -11.19 8.96
CA LEU A 318 -9.98 -11.70 8.91
C LEU A 318 -9.07 -10.71 9.64
N VAL A 319 -8.33 -11.19 10.64
CA VAL A 319 -7.28 -10.42 11.31
C VAL A 319 -5.93 -10.96 10.85
N ILE A 320 -5.11 -10.11 10.26
CA ILE A 320 -3.75 -10.46 9.81
C ILE A 320 -2.76 -9.82 10.77
N LEU A 321 -1.94 -10.63 11.39
CA LEU A 321 -0.96 -10.25 12.40
C LEU A 321 0.44 -10.67 11.98
N SER A 322 1.45 -9.95 12.46
CA SER A 322 2.86 -10.29 12.26
C SER A 322 3.55 -10.60 13.57
N ARG A 323 4.45 -11.60 13.57
CA ARG A 323 5.18 -11.95 14.78
C ARG A 323 6.27 -10.93 15.15
N GLY A 324 6.71 -10.13 14.17
CA GLY A 324 7.74 -9.10 14.35
C GLY A 324 7.17 -7.69 14.58
N ASP A 325 5.85 -7.54 14.79
CA ASP A 325 5.23 -6.23 14.99
C ASP A 325 5.73 -5.57 16.28
N ALA A 326 6.48 -4.48 16.14
CA ALA A 326 7.01 -3.69 17.27
C ALA A 326 6.12 -2.48 17.61
N VAL A 327 5.09 -2.20 16.80
CA VAL A 327 4.22 -1.02 16.94
C VAL A 327 2.92 -1.36 17.64
N VAL A 328 2.28 -2.48 17.27
CA VAL A 328 1.04 -2.95 17.90
C VAL A 328 1.25 -4.34 18.45
N SER A 329 1.14 -4.49 19.78
CA SER A 329 1.26 -5.81 20.40
C SER A 329 0.10 -6.73 19.99
N PRO A 330 0.32 -8.05 19.96
CA PRO A 330 -0.71 -9.01 19.60
C PRO A 330 -1.97 -8.87 20.49
N PRO A 331 -3.16 -9.08 19.93
CA PRO A 331 -4.39 -9.13 20.72
C PRO A 331 -4.50 -10.43 21.52
N ASP A 332 -5.37 -10.42 22.50
CA ASP A 332 -5.87 -11.64 23.13
C ASP A 332 -6.86 -12.32 22.17
N GLU A 333 -6.39 -13.32 21.43
CA GLU A 333 -7.20 -14.03 20.45
C GLU A 333 -8.44 -14.70 21.06
N ALA A 334 -8.37 -15.11 22.34
CA ALA A 334 -9.50 -15.73 23.04
C ALA A 334 -10.64 -14.72 23.32
N ALA A 335 -10.34 -13.43 23.31
CA ALA A 335 -11.31 -12.36 23.47
C ALA A 335 -11.91 -11.83 22.16
N LEU A 336 -11.46 -12.36 21.00
CA LEU A 336 -12.02 -12.01 19.69
C LEU A 336 -13.34 -12.77 19.45
N PRO A 337 -14.26 -12.23 18.65
CA PRO A 337 -15.48 -12.95 18.25
C PRO A 337 -15.15 -14.30 17.60
N ALA A 338 -15.86 -15.37 17.97
CA ALA A 338 -15.60 -16.73 17.48
C ALA A 338 -15.75 -16.88 15.95
N SER A 339 -16.45 -15.94 15.29
CA SER A 339 -16.60 -15.89 13.84
C SER A 339 -15.37 -15.30 13.13
N TRP A 340 -14.44 -14.70 13.86
CA TRP A 340 -13.25 -14.10 13.28
C TRP A 340 -12.16 -15.14 13.05
N ARG A 341 -11.33 -14.91 12.04
CA ARG A 341 -10.17 -15.74 11.71
C ARG A 341 -8.90 -14.90 11.92
N VAL A 342 -7.89 -15.49 12.54
CA VAL A 342 -6.58 -14.88 12.70
C VAL A 342 -5.61 -15.60 11.76
N ALA A 343 -4.83 -14.82 11.01
CA ALA A 343 -3.73 -15.29 10.19
C ALA A 343 -2.43 -14.61 10.66
N TRP A 344 -1.39 -15.40 10.87
CA TRP A 344 -0.09 -14.92 11.28
C TRP A 344 0.88 -14.92 10.10
N ILE A 345 1.60 -13.82 9.91
CA ILE A 345 2.63 -13.66 8.89
C ILE A 345 3.99 -13.70 9.56
N ASP A 346 4.84 -14.60 9.10
CA ASP A 346 6.22 -14.71 9.57
C ASP A 346 7.16 -13.81 8.75
N GLY A 347 8.20 -13.27 9.39
CA GLY A 347 9.22 -12.44 8.74
C GLY A 347 8.71 -11.09 8.25
N ALA A 348 7.68 -10.55 8.92
CA ALA A 348 7.18 -9.19 8.71
C ALA A 348 7.07 -8.46 10.05
N GLY A 349 7.18 -7.13 10.01
CA GLY A 349 6.93 -6.20 11.10
C GLY A 349 5.47 -5.73 11.13
N HIS A 350 5.28 -4.44 11.41
CA HIS A 350 3.95 -3.83 11.48
C HIS A 350 3.27 -3.68 10.11
N MET A 351 4.02 -3.82 9.00
CA MET A 351 3.53 -3.58 7.64
C MET A 351 3.54 -4.85 6.77
N PRO A 352 2.87 -5.96 7.20
CA PRO A 352 2.92 -7.22 6.44
C PRO A 352 2.36 -7.10 5.02
N HIS A 353 1.45 -6.18 4.76
CA HIS A 353 0.88 -5.91 3.43
C HIS A 353 1.89 -5.27 2.47
N LEU A 354 2.99 -4.73 2.96
CA LEU A 354 4.14 -4.28 2.17
C LEU A 354 5.25 -5.34 2.13
N GLU A 355 5.64 -5.86 3.30
CA GLU A 355 6.77 -6.76 3.45
C GLU A 355 6.51 -8.18 2.89
N LYS A 356 5.26 -8.63 2.91
CA LYS A 356 4.78 -9.95 2.45
C LYS A 356 3.52 -9.80 1.60
N ALA A 357 3.55 -8.84 0.68
CA ALA A 357 2.39 -8.43 -0.11
C ALA A 357 1.68 -9.59 -0.81
N ALA A 358 2.41 -10.51 -1.43
CA ALA A 358 1.83 -11.64 -2.13
C ALA A 358 1.01 -12.56 -1.20
N GLU A 359 1.52 -12.85 0.01
CA GLU A 359 0.84 -13.67 1.00
C GLU A 359 -0.42 -12.96 1.54
N VAL A 360 -0.30 -11.68 1.87
CA VAL A 360 -1.42 -10.86 2.35
C VAL A 360 -2.48 -10.69 1.27
N ASN A 361 -2.10 -10.42 0.02
CA ASN A 361 -3.03 -10.31 -1.10
C ASN A 361 -3.82 -11.61 -1.30
N ALA A 362 -3.18 -12.79 -1.22
CA ALA A 362 -3.85 -14.08 -1.34
C ALA A 362 -4.90 -14.30 -0.21
N LEU A 363 -4.60 -13.86 1.02
CA LEU A 363 -5.54 -13.94 2.15
C LEU A 363 -6.73 -13.00 1.93
N ILE A 364 -6.49 -11.79 1.45
CA ILE A 364 -7.54 -10.80 1.15
C ILE A 364 -8.43 -11.31 0.03
N LEU A 365 -7.87 -11.73 -1.11
CA LEU A 365 -8.61 -12.25 -2.26
C LEU A 365 -9.52 -13.40 -1.86
N LYS A 366 -8.99 -14.37 -1.12
CA LYS A 366 -9.81 -15.47 -0.57
C LYS A 366 -10.94 -14.96 0.33
N THR A 367 -10.75 -13.88 1.06
CA THR A 367 -11.76 -13.34 1.98
C THR A 367 -12.88 -12.60 1.25
N ILE A 368 -12.56 -11.92 0.15
CA ILE A 368 -13.54 -11.24 -0.70
C ILE A 368 -14.27 -12.19 -1.67
N GLY A 369 -13.83 -13.46 -1.76
CA GLY A 369 -14.43 -14.49 -2.61
C GLY A 369 -13.92 -14.48 -4.05
N ALA A 370 -12.69 -14.00 -4.26
CA ALA A 370 -12.01 -13.93 -5.55
C ALA A 370 -10.92 -15.01 -5.68
#